data_618ffc12753582b7c40b31c936ff41fc
#
_entry.id   618ffc12753582b7c40b31c936ff41fc
#
_cell.length_a   1.000
_cell.length_b   1.000
_cell.length_c   1.000
_cell.angle_alpha   90.00
_cell.angle_beta   90.00
_cell.angle_gamma   90.00
#
_symmetry.space_group_name_H-M   'P 1'
#
loop_
_entity.id
_entity.type
_entity.pdbx_description
1 polymer ?
#
loop_
_entity_poly.entity_id
_entity_poly.type
_entity_poly.pdbx_seq_one_letter_code
_entity_poly.pdbx_strand_id
1 'polypeptide(L)'
;MKKKKTASFYEVLGQTARKTEAKSFRETSVLLDMGETVKRLRKERNLTGVGLCAQSDGLDPRTLTALEKGRIKNPSLKTLQSLAQGFGVTVSEIFRRSESLQDHYLYQGSQKGLCQMDFPLFGVRMVSFTPFVKNFFCGKLILGPRKKIDQTFLKKPFSVFLSVVFGRFEVTVESRPIRLREGENLFFNGNLRHSFYNPLERESVMLFITSPSFL
;
A
#
# COMPACT_ATOMS: atom_id res chain seq x y z
N MET A 1 23.38 -21.39 -26.28
CA MET A 1 22.18 -21.60 -25.49
C MET A 1 21.97 -20.39 -24.56
N LYS A 2 20.99 -19.53 -24.82
CA LYS A 2 20.65 -18.39 -23.94
C LYS A 2 19.94 -18.97 -22.70
N LYS A 3 20.56 -18.87 -21.52
CA LYS A 3 19.91 -19.19 -20.24
C LYS A 3 18.68 -18.26 -20.11
N LYS A 4 17.47 -18.82 -20.14
CA LYS A 4 16.24 -18.10 -19.75
C LYS A 4 16.46 -17.61 -18.31
N LYS A 5 16.53 -16.29 -18.10
CA LYS A 5 16.51 -15.69 -16.77
C LYS A 5 15.16 -16.08 -16.15
N THR A 6 15.19 -16.92 -15.15
CA THR A 6 14.01 -17.21 -14.32
C THR A 6 13.66 -15.93 -13.58
N ALA A 7 12.41 -15.46 -13.72
CA ALA A 7 11.94 -14.27 -13.03
C ALA A 7 12.12 -14.42 -11.52
N SER A 8 12.56 -13.39 -10.84
CA SER A 8 12.72 -13.41 -9.39
C SER A 8 11.35 -13.49 -8.70
N PHE A 9 11.33 -13.99 -7.45
CA PHE A 9 10.10 -14.03 -6.64
C PHE A 9 9.41 -12.67 -6.60
N TYR A 10 10.14 -11.58 -6.39
CA TYR A 10 9.59 -10.23 -6.29
C TYR A 10 9.07 -9.67 -7.62
N GLU A 11 9.63 -10.08 -8.76
CA GLU A 11 9.07 -9.73 -10.07
C GLU A 11 7.72 -10.40 -10.29
N VAL A 12 7.62 -11.70 -9.95
CA VAL A 12 6.36 -12.45 -10.03
C VAL A 12 5.35 -11.94 -9.02
N LEU A 13 5.80 -11.62 -7.80
CA LEU A 13 4.98 -11.01 -6.74
C LEU A 13 4.37 -9.69 -7.21
N GLY A 14 5.18 -8.77 -7.73
CA GLY A 14 4.70 -7.48 -8.22
C GLY A 14 3.69 -7.59 -9.39
N GLN A 15 3.86 -8.57 -10.28
CA GLN A 15 2.91 -8.83 -11.35
C GLN A 15 1.59 -9.42 -10.82
N THR A 16 1.68 -10.34 -9.86
CA THR A 16 0.51 -10.98 -9.23
C THR A 16 -0.26 -9.97 -8.38
N ALA A 17 0.43 -9.15 -7.59
CA ALA A 17 -0.19 -8.10 -6.79
C ALA A 17 -0.97 -7.12 -7.66
N ARG A 18 -0.41 -6.62 -8.76
CA ARG A 18 -1.10 -5.74 -9.70
C ARG A 18 -2.36 -6.37 -10.31
N LYS A 19 -2.34 -7.68 -10.62
CA LYS A 19 -3.52 -8.39 -11.12
C LYS A 19 -4.59 -8.52 -10.02
N THR A 20 -4.17 -8.78 -8.79
CA THR A 20 -5.06 -8.92 -7.63
C THR A 20 -5.65 -7.58 -7.24
N GLU A 21 -4.84 -6.49 -7.23
CA GLU A 21 -5.31 -5.12 -7.08
C GLU A 21 -6.36 -4.78 -8.15
N ALA A 22 -6.09 -5.06 -9.42
CA ALA A 22 -7.03 -4.78 -10.50
C ALA A 22 -8.37 -5.51 -10.34
N LYS A 23 -8.38 -6.69 -9.73
CA LYS A 23 -9.59 -7.46 -9.40
C LYS A 23 -10.30 -6.90 -8.16
N SER A 24 -9.56 -6.54 -7.11
CA SER A 24 -10.05 -5.89 -5.89
C SER A 24 -10.54 -4.47 -6.15
N PHE A 25 -9.84 -3.70 -7.00
CA PHE A 25 -10.22 -2.33 -7.38
C PHE A 25 -11.51 -2.25 -8.18
N ARG A 26 -11.91 -3.31 -8.88
CA ARG A 26 -13.23 -3.34 -9.55
C ARG A 26 -14.39 -3.44 -8.56
N GLU A 27 -14.13 -3.93 -7.35
CA GLU A 27 -15.14 -4.03 -6.28
C GLU A 27 -15.09 -2.86 -5.30
N THR A 28 -13.98 -2.14 -5.24
CA THR A 28 -13.83 -0.93 -4.41
C THR A 28 -13.16 0.14 -5.25
N SER A 29 -13.93 0.81 -6.11
CA SER A 29 -13.46 2.05 -6.73
C SER A 29 -13.25 3.06 -5.61
N VAL A 30 -12.04 3.18 -5.12
CA VAL A 30 -11.61 4.27 -4.26
C VAL A 30 -11.62 5.53 -5.13
N LEU A 31 -12.80 6.10 -5.29
CA LEU A 31 -12.97 7.39 -5.91
C LEU A 31 -12.30 8.40 -4.97
N LEU A 32 -11.26 9.08 -5.48
CA LEU A 32 -10.74 10.29 -4.87
C LEU A 32 -11.93 11.19 -4.55
N ASP A 33 -12.32 11.28 -3.28
CA ASP A 33 -13.43 12.17 -2.90
C ASP A 33 -12.92 13.61 -2.80
N MET A 34 -12.77 14.19 -3.99
CA MET A 34 -12.34 15.58 -4.12
C MET A 34 -13.31 16.54 -3.43
N GLY A 35 -14.60 16.20 -3.41
CA GLY A 35 -15.63 16.99 -2.76
C GLY A 35 -15.45 17.05 -1.24
N GLU A 36 -15.27 15.91 -0.60
CA GLU A 36 -15.04 15.86 0.85
C GLU A 36 -13.69 16.50 1.21
N THR A 37 -12.66 16.34 0.38
CA THR A 37 -11.37 17.02 0.57
C THR A 37 -11.52 18.54 0.57
N VAL A 38 -12.20 19.09 -0.42
CA VAL A 38 -12.45 20.53 -0.54
C VAL A 38 -13.26 21.03 0.65
N LYS A 39 -14.31 20.32 1.04
CA LYS A 39 -15.16 20.67 2.19
C LYS A 39 -14.38 20.66 3.50
N ARG A 40 -13.50 19.68 3.71
CA ARG A 40 -12.63 19.60 4.88
C ARG A 40 -11.63 20.74 4.92
N LEU A 41 -10.92 21.00 3.82
CA LEU A 41 -9.97 22.12 3.71
C LEU A 41 -10.63 23.46 4.00
N ARG A 42 -11.85 23.65 3.51
CA ARG A 42 -12.62 24.86 3.78
C ARG A 42 -12.94 25.00 5.27
N LYS A 43 -13.40 23.93 5.92
CA LYS A 43 -13.70 23.90 7.35
C LYS A 43 -12.45 24.09 8.22
N GLU A 44 -11.35 23.45 7.90
CA GLU A 44 -10.06 23.59 8.59
C GLU A 44 -9.57 25.05 8.61
N ARG A 45 -9.94 25.82 7.58
CA ARG A 45 -9.61 27.25 7.45
C ARG A 45 -10.71 28.18 7.93
N ASN A 46 -11.76 27.65 8.52
CA ASN A 46 -12.92 28.40 8.99
C ASN A 46 -13.56 29.26 7.89
N LEU A 47 -13.48 28.83 6.60
CA LEU A 47 -14.06 29.54 5.48
C LEU A 47 -15.52 29.11 5.26
N THR A 48 -16.40 30.11 5.01
CA THR A 48 -17.72 29.84 4.46
C THR A 48 -17.62 29.54 2.96
N GLY A 49 -18.65 28.93 2.38
CA GLY A 49 -18.66 28.69 0.93
C GLY A 49 -18.53 29.98 0.12
N VAL A 50 -19.23 31.05 0.57
CA VAL A 50 -19.15 32.37 -0.03
C VAL A 50 -17.75 32.98 0.15
N GLY A 51 -17.17 32.85 1.34
CA GLY A 51 -15.82 33.33 1.62
C GLY A 51 -14.76 32.66 0.73
N LEU A 52 -14.86 31.34 0.52
CA LEU A 52 -13.95 30.64 -0.38
C LEU A 52 -14.12 31.12 -1.83
N CYS A 53 -15.35 31.25 -2.31
CA CYS A 53 -15.62 31.74 -3.66
C CYS A 53 -15.10 33.19 -3.87
N ALA A 54 -15.19 34.05 -2.87
CA ALA A 54 -14.65 35.40 -2.94
C ALA A 54 -13.13 35.46 -3.03
N GLN A 55 -12.44 34.47 -2.48
CA GLN A 55 -10.97 34.33 -2.54
C GLN A 55 -10.48 33.54 -3.77
N SER A 56 -11.41 32.92 -4.49
CA SER A 56 -11.12 32.06 -5.64
C SER A 56 -11.52 32.78 -6.93
N ASP A 57 -10.58 32.94 -7.86
CA ASP A 57 -10.90 33.56 -9.14
C ASP A 57 -11.82 32.65 -9.98
N GLY A 58 -13.02 33.13 -10.25
CA GLY A 58 -14.01 32.48 -11.11
C GLY A 58 -14.62 31.18 -10.57
N LEU A 59 -14.55 30.93 -9.25
CA LEU A 59 -15.26 29.79 -8.64
C LEU A 59 -16.71 30.16 -8.35
N ASP A 60 -17.64 29.54 -9.08
CA ASP A 60 -19.06 29.71 -8.86
C ASP A 60 -19.54 28.94 -7.61
N PRO A 61 -20.35 29.58 -6.71
CA PRO A 61 -20.90 28.93 -5.51
C PRO A 61 -21.71 27.65 -5.78
N ARG A 62 -22.39 27.58 -6.94
CA ARG A 62 -23.12 26.37 -7.33
C ARG A 62 -22.17 25.23 -7.65
N THR A 63 -21.07 25.54 -8.33
CA THR A 63 -19.99 24.57 -8.64
C THR A 63 -19.34 24.06 -7.35
N LEU A 64 -19.01 24.93 -6.40
CA LEU A 64 -18.50 24.54 -5.09
C LEU A 64 -19.47 23.62 -4.35
N THR A 65 -20.75 24.00 -4.30
CA THR A 65 -21.79 23.21 -3.63
C THR A 65 -21.97 21.84 -4.30
N ALA A 66 -21.95 21.79 -5.62
CA ALA A 66 -22.09 20.54 -6.38
C ALA A 66 -20.89 19.62 -6.17
N LEU A 67 -19.68 20.18 -6.08
CA LEU A 67 -18.46 19.43 -5.77
C LEU A 67 -18.49 18.87 -4.35
N GLU A 68 -18.76 19.71 -3.33
CA GLU A 68 -18.83 19.30 -1.91
C GLU A 68 -19.94 18.28 -1.62
N LYS A 69 -20.99 18.24 -2.43
CA LYS A 69 -22.06 17.23 -2.37
C LYS A 69 -21.79 15.98 -3.22
N GLY A 70 -20.60 15.88 -3.82
CA GLY A 70 -20.22 14.73 -4.66
C GLY A 70 -20.97 14.62 -5.99
N ARG A 71 -21.71 15.66 -6.41
CA ARG A 71 -22.38 15.70 -7.73
C ARG A 71 -21.38 15.87 -8.86
N ILE A 72 -20.31 16.62 -8.62
CA ILE A 72 -19.14 16.73 -9.52
C ILE A 72 -18.06 15.83 -8.96
N LYS A 73 -17.82 14.70 -9.61
CA LYS A 73 -16.76 13.74 -9.21
C LYS A 73 -15.40 14.11 -9.81
N ASN A 74 -15.38 14.66 -11.01
CA ASN A 74 -14.20 15.05 -11.76
C ASN A 74 -14.24 16.54 -12.07
N PRO A 75 -13.76 17.42 -11.15
CA PRO A 75 -13.68 18.85 -11.41
C PRO A 75 -12.68 19.15 -12.53
N SER A 76 -12.96 20.19 -13.32
CA SER A 76 -12.04 20.65 -14.36
C SER A 76 -10.75 21.19 -13.75
N LEU A 77 -9.65 21.20 -14.53
CA LEU A 77 -8.39 21.80 -14.08
C LEU A 77 -8.57 23.27 -13.68
N LYS A 78 -9.40 24.03 -14.41
CA LYS A 78 -9.74 25.41 -14.08
C LYS A 78 -10.38 25.50 -12.69
N THR A 79 -11.35 24.64 -12.38
CA THR A 79 -11.98 24.57 -11.05
C THR A 79 -10.97 24.25 -9.96
N LEU A 80 -10.04 23.32 -10.21
CA LEU A 80 -8.97 22.98 -9.28
C LEU A 80 -7.99 24.12 -9.05
N GLN A 81 -7.67 24.88 -10.09
CA GLN A 81 -6.81 26.08 -9.99
C GLN A 81 -7.49 27.18 -9.16
N SER A 82 -8.76 27.47 -9.41
CA SER A 82 -9.53 28.44 -8.60
C SER A 82 -9.61 28.03 -7.14
N LEU A 83 -9.85 26.75 -6.84
CA LEU A 83 -9.83 26.21 -5.48
C LEU A 83 -8.45 26.34 -4.84
N ALA A 84 -7.39 25.99 -5.56
CA ALA A 84 -6.01 26.09 -5.09
C ALA A 84 -5.65 27.53 -4.72
N GLN A 85 -6.05 28.49 -5.56
CA GLN A 85 -5.89 29.92 -5.30
C GLN A 85 -6.67 30.35 -4.05
N GLY A 86 -7.95 30.02 -3.96
CA GLY A 86 -8.80 30.39 -2.82
C GLY A 86 -8.31 29.78 -1.50
N PHE A 87 -7.67 28.62 -1.56
CA PHE A 87 -7.02 28.01 -0.40
C PHE A 87 -5.57 28.47 -0.18
N GLY A 88 -4.94 29.20 -1.10
CA GLY A 88 -3.51 29.54 -0.99
C GLY A 88 -2.59 28.29 -0.99
N VAL A 89 -2.93 27.27 -1.78
CA VAL A 89 -2.16 26.01 -1.93
C VAL A 89 -1.94 25.70 -3.41
N THR A 90 -1.14 24.70 -3.70
CA THR A 90 -1.01 24.17 -5.07
C THR A 90 -2.11 23.15 -5.38
N VAL A 91 -2.42 22.96 -6.66
CA VAL A 91 -3.32 21.89 -7.12
C VAL A 91 -2.80 20.52 -6.66
N SER A 92 -1.47 20.31 -6.73
CA SER A 92 -0.83 19.07 -6.25
C SER A 92 -1.08 18.84 -4.75
N GLU A 93 -1.13 19.89 -3.95
CA GLU A 93 -1.43 19.79 -2.51
C GLU A 93 -2.87 19.37 -2.28
N ILE A 94 -3.84 19.84 -3.09
CA ILE A 94 -5.22 19.38 -3.01
C ILE A 94 -5.31 17.89 -3.32
N PHE A 95 -4.62 17.41 -4.36
CA PHE A 95 -4.55 15.98 -4.68
C PHE A 95 -3.90 15.17 -3.57
N ARG A 96 -2.76 15.62 -3.04
CA ARG A 96 -2.08 14.95 -1.93
C ARG A 96 -2.98 14.82 -0.70
N ARG A 97 -3.76 15.84 -0.38
CA ARG A 97 -4.73 15.80 0.73
C ARG A 97 -5.96 14.95 0.42
N SER A 98 -6.34 14.84 -0.82
CA SER A 98 -7.39 13.92 -1.27
C SER A 98 -6.94 12.46 -1.17
N GLU A 99 -5.66 12.18 -1.44
CA GLU A 99 -5.07 10.86 -1.21
C GLU A 99 -4.97 10.54 0.29
N SER A 100 -4.67 11.51 1.15
CA SER A 100 -4.56 11.31 2.61
C SER A 100 -5.90 11.07 3.30
N LEU A 101 -7.05 11.44 2.70
CA LEU A 101 -8.37 11.01 3.17
C LEU A 101 -8.56 9.50 3.08
N GLN A 102 -7.84 8.85 2.19
CA GLN A 102 -7.82 7.39 2.07
C GLN A 102 -7.03 6.72 3.21
N ASP A 103 -6.24 7.48 3.97
CA ASP A 103 -5.51 6.97 5.13
C ASP A 103 -6.39 6.79 6.39
N HIS A 104 -7.65 7.28 6.34
CA HIS A 104 -8.65 7.06 7.39
C HIS A 104 -9.54 5.86 7.04
N TYR A 105 -8.96 4.68 7.04
CA TYR A 105 -9.74 3.46 6.87
C TYR A 105 -9.78 2.66 8.16
N LEU A 106 -10.98 2.21 8.51
CA LEU A 106 -11.19 1.15 9.46
C LEU A 106 -11.42 -0.14 8.65
N TYR A 107 -10.51 -1.10 8.80
CA TYR A 107 -10.64 -2.40 8.17
C TYR A 107 -10.71 -3.48 9.24
N GLN A 108 -11.82 -4.22 9.24
CA GLN A 108 -11.99 -5.41 10.04
C GLN A 108 -11.92 -6.63 9.12
N GLY A 109 -10.78 -7.30 9.13
CA GLY A 109 -10.58 -8.54 8.36
C GLY A 109 -11.21 -9.74 9.05
N SER A 110 -11.71 -10.68 8.26
CA SER A 110 -12.06 -12.04 8.71
C SER A 110 -11.29 -13.05 7.87
N GLN A 111 -11.13 -14.28 8.36
CA GLN A 111 -10.42 -15.33 7.60
C GLN A 111 -11.03 -15.59 6.20
N LYS A 112 -12.32 -15.34 6.02
CA LYS A 112 -13.01 -15.52 4.73
C LYS A 112 -12.75 -14.41 3.71
N GLY A 113 -12.28 -13.24 4.15
CA GLY A 113 -12.05 -12.05 3.30
C GLY A 113 -10.58 -11.72 3.09
N LEU A 114 -9.64 -12.52 3.58
CA LEU A 114 -8.21 -12.26 3.42
C LEU A 114 -7.77 -12.51 1.98
N CYS A 115 -7.01 -11.58 1.43
CA CYS A 115 -6.38 -11.77 0.12
C CYS A 115 -5.22 -12.76 0.26
N GLN A 116 -5.33 -13.89 -0.44
CA GLN A 116 -4.29 -14.92 -0.51
C GLN A 116 -3.63 -14.89 -1.89
N MET A 117 -2.32 -14.96 -1.90
CA MET A 117 -1.49 -15.05 -3.09
C MET A 117 -0.59 -16.28 -2.97
N ASP A 118 -0.74 -17.21 -3.91
CA ASP A 118 0.03 -18.43 -3.96
C ASP A 118 1.12 -18.34 -5.04
N PHE A 119 2.33 -18.72 -4.68
CA PHE A 119 3.52 -18.76 -5.57
C PHE A 119 4.12 -20.16 -5.56
N PRO A 120 3.49 -21.14 -6.25
CA PRO A 120 3.88 -22.56 -6.18
C PRO A 120 5.32 -22.81 -6.60
N LEU A 121 5.83 -22.08 -7.59
CA LEU A 121 7.21 -22.22 -8.08
C LEU A 121 8.24 -21.91 -6.99
N PHE A 122 7.93 -21.03 -6.07
CA PHE A 122 8.80 -20.64 -4.96
C PHE A 122 8.45 -21.38 -3.66
N GLY A 123 7.34 -22.12 -3.64
CA GLY A 123 6.81 -22.74 -2.44
C GLY A 123 6.40 -21.72 -1.37
N VAL A 124 5.83 -20.61 -1.81
CA VAL A 124 5.43 -19.47 -0.97
C VAL A 124 3.94 -19.23 -1.08
N ARG A 125 3.32 -18.94 0.06
CA ARG A 125 1.98 -18.40 0.17
C ARG A 125 2.02 -17.14 1.01
N MET A 126 1.39 -16.09 0.53
CA MET A 126 1.20 -14.84 1.28
C MET A 126 -0.27 -14.62 1.55
N VAL A 127 -0.59 -14.20 2.77
CA VAL A 127 -1.95 -13.85 3.19
C VAL A 127 -1.92 -12.43 3.73
N SER A 128 -2.58 -11.50 3.06
CA SER A 128 -2.65 -10.11 3.51
C SER A 128 -3.71 -9.93 4.59
N PHE A 129 -3.35 -9.24 5.68
CA PHE A 129 -4.28 -8.86 6.74
C PHE A 129 -4.84 -7.45 6.56
N THR A 130 -4.21 -6.66 5.69
CA THR A 130 -4.63 -5.30 5.37
C THR A 130 -5.06 -5.21 3.92
N PRO A 131 -5.91 -4.23 3.57
CA PRO A 131 -6.06 -3.84 2.17
C PRO A 131 -4.69 -3.48 1.58
N PHE A 132 -4.58 -3.51 0.25
CA PHE A 132 -3.38 -3.04 -0.44
C PHE A 132 -3.32 -1.51 -0.36
N VAL A 133 -2.56 -1.01 0.60
CA VAL A 133 -2.34 0.42 0.81
C VAL A 133 -0.88 0.78 0.57
N LYS A 134 -0.61 1.97 0.03
CA LYS A 134 0.75 2.38 -0.39
C LYS A 134 1.75 2.42 0.75
N ASN A 135 1.31 2.76 1.96
CA ASN A 135 2.20 3.09 3.06
C ASN A 135 2.46 1.94 4.04
N PHE A 136 1.69 0.85 3.90
CA PHE A 136 1.76 -0.22 4.88
C PHE A 136 1.30 -1.56 4.30
N PHE A 137 2.02 -2.62 4.62
CA PHE A 137 1.60 -4.00 4.39
C PHE A 137 1.74 -4.78 5.68
N CYS A 138 0.74 -5.55 6.01
CA CYS A 138 0.78 -6.53 7.09
C CYS A 138 0.13 -7.83 6.62
N GLY A 139 0.83 -8.93 6.80
CA GLY A 139 0.34 -10.24 6.39
C GLY A 139 1.16 -11.39 6.94
N LYS A 140 0.78 -12.60 6.56
CA LYS A 140 1.59 -13.82 6.80
C LYS A 140 2.34 -14.19 5.53
N LEU A 141 3.59 -14.60 5.72
CA LEU A 141 4.38 -15.30 4.72
C LEU A 141 4.56 -16.74 5.19
N ILE A 142 4.11 -17.68 4.38
CA ILE A 142 4.18 -19.11 4.62
C ILE A 142 5.18 -19.69 3.63
N LEU A 143 6.24 -20.29 4.14
CA LEU A 143 7.30 -20.87 3.33
C LEU A 143 7.30 -22.40 3.47
N GLY A 144 7.16 -23.07 2.36
CA GLY A 144 7.12 -24.53 2.29
C GLY A 144 8.41 -25.20 2.80
N PRO A 145 8.39 -26.54 2.98
CA PRO A 145 9.55 -27.31 3.45
C PRO A 145 10.80 -27.08 2.60
N ARG A 146 11.92 -26.79 3.22
CA ARG A 146 13.23 -26.60 2.56
C ARG A 146 13.25 -25.54 1.44
N LYS A 147 12.26 -24.65 1.40
CA LYS A 147 12.18 -23.60 0.39
C LYS A 147 12.97 -22.36 0.80
N LYS A 148 13.48 -21.68 -0.23
CA LYS A 148 14.26 -20.46 -0.08
C LYS A 148 13.70 -19.38 -1.02
N ILE A 149 13.63 -18.18 -0.53
CA ILE A 149 13.34 -16.97 -1.31
C ILE A 149 14.60 -16.11 -1.30
N ASP A 150 15.19 -15.91 -2.46
CA ASP A 150 16.27 -14.95 -2.63
C ASP A 150 15.70 -13.64 -3.17
N GLN A 151 16.08 -12.53 -2.54
CA GLN A 151 15.72 -11.22 -3.02
C GLN A 151 16.79 -10.65 -3.94
N THR A 152 16.33 -10.19 -5.07
CA THR A 152 17.02 -9.22 -5.90
C THR A 152 16.33 -7.88 -5.78
N PHE A 153 16.95 -6.94 -5.10
CA PHE A 153 16.66 -5.49 -5.04
C PHE A 153 15.22 -5.03 -5.34
N LEU A 154 14.50 -4.62 -4.31
CA LEU A 154 13.37 -3.70 -4.48
C LEU A 154 13.93 -2.29 -4.64
N LYS A 155 13.47 -1.57 -5.67
CA LYS A 155 13.98 -0.24 -6.03
C LYS A 155 13.56 0.88 -5.07
N LYS A 156 12.72 0.60 -4.06
CA LYS A 156 12.20 1.60 -3.12
C LYS A 156 12.66 1.28 -1.70
N PRO A 157 13.05 2.28 -0.92
CA PRO A 157 13.38 2.10 0.48
C PRO A 157 12.14 1.67 1.28
N PHE A 158 12.24 0.62 2.05
CA PHE A 158 11.20 0.17 2.97
C PHE A 158 11.80 -0.50 4.20
N SER A 159 11.09 -0.40 5.30
CA SER A 159 11.42 -1.10 6.53
C SER A 159 10.72 -2.45 6.56
N VAL A 160 11.40 -3.46 7.06
CA VAL A 160 10.85 -4.81 7.23
C VAL A 160 10.85 -5.18 8.69
N PHE A 161 9.69 -5.54 9.21
CA PHE A 161 9.55 -6.25 10.46
C PHE A 161 8.99 -7.64 10.18
N LEU A 162 9.60 -8.64 10.79
CA LEU A 162 9.10 -10.01 10.74
C LEU A 162 9.13 -10.64 12.14
N SER A 163 8.17 -11.51 12.39
CA SER A 163 8.11 -12.31 13.62
C SER A 163 7.70 -13.73 13.27
N VAL A 164 8.44 -14.71 13.77
CA VAL A 164 8.14 -16.13 13.50
C VAL A 164 6.95 -16.55 14.34
N VAL A 165 5.85 -16.91 13.65
CA VAL A 165 4.60 -17.36 14.28
C VAL A 165 4.61 -18.87 14.50
N PHE A 166 5.24 -19.60 13.56
CA PHE A 166 5.32 -21.05 13.61
C PHE A 166 6.58 -21.55 12.88
N GLY A 167 7.28 -22.49 13.47
CA GLY A 167 8.43 -23.12 12.85
C GLY A 167 9.75 -22.37 13.05
N ARG A 168 10.56 -22.27 12.01
CA ARG A 168 11.89 -21.64 12.02
C ARG A 168 12.18 -20.97 10.70
N PHE A 169 13.00 -19.92 10.76
CA PHE A 169 13.55 -19.27 9.57
C PHE A 169 15.05 -19.02 9.73
N GLU A 170 15.79 -19.18 8.65
CA GLU A 170 17.11 -18.59 8.49
C GLU A 170 16.96 -17.38 7.57
N VAL A 171 17.22 -16.20 8.11
CA VAL A 171 17.17 -14.93 7.39
C VAL A 171 18.60 -14.48 7.16
N THR A 172 19.00 -14.31 5.90
CA THR A 172 20.31 -13.71 5.61
C THR A 172 20.09 -12.26 5.23
N VAL A 173 20.73 -11.33 5.93
CA VAL A 173 20.75 -9.89 5.60
C VAL A 173 22.18 -9.51 5.27
N GLU A 174 22.41 -9.01 4.06
CA GLU A 174 23.72 -8.86 3.42
C GLU A 174 24.43 -10.23 3.36
N SER A 175 25.41 -10.48 4.15
CA SER A 175 26.07 -11.79 4.27
C SER A 175 25.93 -12.39 5.66
N ARG A 176 25.10 -11.82 6.52
CA ARG A 176 24.92 -12.23 7.91
C ARG A 176 23.73 -13.18 8.03
N PRO A 177 23.93 -14.45 8.32
CA PRO A 177 22.86 -15.39 8.60
C PRO A 177 22.32 -15.17 10.03
N ILE A 178 21.00 -15.09 10.15
CA ILE A 178 20.27 -14.91 11.41
C ILE A 178 19.25 -16.04 11.50
N ARG A 179 19.31 -16.84 12.56
CA ARG A 179 18.37 -17.92 12.81
C ARG A 179 17.29 -17.43 13.74
N LEU A 180 16.05 -17.59 13.32
CA LEU A 180 14.88 -17.18 14.09
C LEU A 180 14.02 -18.38 14.42
N ARG A 181 13.63 -18.49 15.67
CA ARG A 181 12.68 -19.46 16.21
C ARG A 181 11.32 -18.82 16.42
N GLU A 182 10.35 -19.65 16.73
CA GLU A 182 9.01 -19.21 17.09
C GLU A 182 9.05 -18.18 18.24
N GLY A 183 8.32 -17.07 18.08
CA GLY A 183 8.31 -15.92 18.98
C GLY A 183 9.46 -14.92 18.76
N GLU A 184 10.52 -15.27 18.03
CA GLU A 184 11.61 -14.34 17.73
C GLU A 184 11.25 -13.44 16.55
N ASN A 185 11.83 -12.24 16.55
CA ASN A 185 11.55 -11.21 15.55
C ASN A 185 12.85 -10.58 15.02
N LEU A 186 12.73 -9.92 13.87
CA LEU A 186 13.81 -9.18 13.22
C LEU A 186 13.26 -7.92 12.57
N PHE A 187 13.98 -6.80 12.74
CA PHE A 187 13.70 -5.56 12.05
C PHE A 187 14.94 -5.11 11.29
N PHE A 188 14.77 -4.78 10.01
CA PHE A 188 15.89 -4.34 9.17
C PHE A 188 15.42 -3.46 8.01
N ASN A 189 16.38 -2.78 7.38
CA ASN A 189 16.15 -2.02 6.15
C ASN A 189 16.00 -2.98 4.96
N GLY A 190 14.82 -3.02 4.37
CA GLY A 190 14.49 -3.91 3.25
C GLY A 190 15.28 -3.66 1.96
N ASN A 191 16.04 -2.56 1.85
CA ASN A 191 16.97 -2.33 0.74
C ASN A 191 18.24 -3.18 0.82
N LEU A 192 18.56 -3.68 2.03
CA LEU A 192 19.67 -4.60 2.19
C LEU A 192 19.36 -5.90 1.47
N ARG A 193 20.36 -6.50 0.83
CA ARG A 193 20.19 -7.83 0.21
C ARG A 193 19.77 -8.81 1.30
N HIS A 194 18.67 -9.50 1.09
CA HIS A 194 18.21 -10.47 2.08
C HIS A 194 17.58 -11.71 1.43
N SER A 195 17.55 -12.79 2.17
CA SER A 195 16.88 -14.04 1.78
C SER A 195 16.21 -14.68 2.99
N PHE A 196 15.18 -15.46 2.72
CA PHE A 196 14.45 -16.24 3.71
C PHE A 196 14.55 -17.72 3.37
N TYR A 197 14.92 -18.56 4.31
CA TYR A 197 15.00 -20.00 4.16
C TYR A 197 14.23 -20.69 5.28
N ASN A 198 13.43 -21.67 4.94
CA ASN A 198 12.81 -22.58 5.88
C ASN A 198 13.67 -23.85 6.05
N PRO A 199 14.35 -24.05 7.19
CA PRO A 199 15.22 -25.21 7.40
C PRO A 199 14.49 -26.49 7.76
N LEU A 200 13.15 -26.47 7.86
CA LEU A 200 12.33 -27.60 8.31
C LEU A 200 11.72 -28.39 7.14
N GLU A 201 11.33 -29.65 7.42
CA GLU A 201 10.56 -30.50 6.51
C GLU A 201 9.05 -30.23 6.55
N ARG A 202 8.64 -29.15 7.20
CA ARG A 202 7.26 -28.68 7.27
C ARG A 202 7.19 -27.19 6.98
N GLU A 203 6.00 -26.66 6.73
CA GLU A 203 5.80 -25.23 6.54
C GLU A 203 6.27 -24.44 7.77
N SER A 204 6.81 -23.25 7.51
CA SER A 204 7.08 -22.24 8.52
C SER A 204 6.33 -20.97 8.19
N VAL A 205 5.86 -20.26 9.21
CA VAL A 205 4.99 -19.10 9.10
C VAL A 205 5.61 -17.93 9.85
N MET A 206 5.73 -16.79 9.16
CA MET A 206 6.10 -15.54 9.81
C MET A 206 5.03 -14.47 9.57
N LEU A 207 4.82 -13.62 10.55
CA LEU A 207 4.20 -12.31 10.36
C LEU A 207 5.20 -11.44 9.59
N PHE A 208 4.73 -10.76 8.56
CA PHE A 208 5.56 -9.94 7.68
C PHE A 208 4.92 -8.56 7.52
N ILE A 209 5.64 -7.53 7.95
CA ILE A 209 5.16 -6.15 7.93
C ILE A 209 6.17 -5.29 7.18
N THR A 210 5.71 -4.41 6.31
CA THR A 210 6.56 -3.44 5.62
C THR A 210 5.94 -2.04 5.63
N SER A 211 6.82 -1.04 5.68
CA SER A 211 6.46 0.36 5.51
C SER A 211 7.56 1.09 4.72
N PRO A 212 7.23 1.72 3.58
CA PRO A 212 5.96 1.60 2.86
C PRO A 212 5.68 0.17 2.36
N SER A 213 4.50 -0.04 1.81
CA SER A 213 4.17 -1.32 1.19
C SER A 213 5.15 -1.63 0.04
N PHE A 214 5.59 -2.86 -0.04
CA PHE A 214 6.46 -3.35 -1.11
C PHE A 214 5.64 -3.85 -2.33
N LEU A 215 4.33 -3.91 -2.19
CA LEU A 215 3.37 -4.27 -3.23
C LEU A 215 2.97 -3.08 -4.07
#